data_ecd7377be6d89b79cd36a909437c0457
#
_entry.id   ecd7377be6d89b79cd36a909437c0457
#
_cell.length_a   1.000
_cell.length_b   1.000
_cell.length_c   1.000
_cell.angle_alpha   90.00
_cell.angle_beta   90.00
_cell.angle_gamma   90.00
#
_symmetry.space_group_name_H-M   'P 1'
#
loop_
_entity.id
_entity.type
_entity.pdbx_description
1 polymer ?
#
loop_
_entity_poly.entity_id
_entity_poly.type
_entity_poly.pdbx_seq_one_letter_code
_entity_poly.pdbx_strand_id
1 'polypeptide(L)'
;GIELYETNNYVDAKKEFETYFSKVIEKKREEEAEKEKVKAELLTLIKEKEADAVVLPSGLKIIKIGEGTGKKPVIGSKVNVYYAGYFETGDLFDSNNREIAMKNGKYDKRRDNMRGYDAIPMDYSPDARLIPGFKEGLLQMNYGDKLLLLIPSHLGYGEQGSGNVIPPNADLIFELEILE
;
A
#
# COMPACT_ATOMS: atom_id res chain seq x y z
N GLY A 1 36.65 43.31 18.47
CA GLY A 1 36.50 42.84 17.08
C GLY A 1 36.19 41.36 17.00
N ILE A 2 36.90 40.54 17.76
CA ILE A 2 36.72 39.07 17.76
C ILE A 2 35.39 38.65 18.44
N GLU A 3 35.03 39.26 19.57
CA GLU A 3 33.76 38.93 20.28
C GLU A 3 32.51 39.29 19.44
N LEU A 4 32.53 40.38 18.70
CA LEU A 4 31.44 40.79 17.80
C LEU A 4 31.34 39.84 16.58
N TYR A 5 32.47 39.35 16.07
CA TYR A 5 32.50 38.42 14.96
C TYR A 5 31.96 37.02 15.36
N GLU A 6 32.37 36.51 16.53
CA GLU A 6 31.90 35.27 17.09
C GLU A 6 30.38 35.30 17.42
N THR A 7 29.91 36.44 17.97
CA THR A 7 28.47 36.63 18.30
C THR A 7 27.60 36.68 17.05
N ASN A 8 28.05 37.35 15.98
CA ASN A 8 27.32 37.42 14.72
C ASN A 8 27.28 36.05 14.03
N ASN A 9 28.37 35.30 13.99
CA ASN A 9 28.40 33.96 13.44
C ASN A 9 27.48 33.00 14.20
N TYR A 10 27.40 33.14 15.52
CA TYR A 10 26.48 32.34 16.34
C TYR A 10 24.99 32.67 16.04
N VAL A 11 24.67 33.95 15.92
CA VAL A 11 23.30 34.42 15.59
C VAL A 11 22.89 33.96 14.20
N ASP A 12 23.77 34.04 13.21
CA ASP A 12 23.50 33.58 11.84
C ASP A 12 23.34 32.06 11.78
N ALA A 13 24.20 31.30 12.43
CA ALA A 13 24.10 29.84 12.53
C ALA A 13 22.80 29.39 13.22
N LYS A 14 22.40 30.09 14.28
CA LYS A 14 21.12 29.83 14.97
C LYS A 14 19.92 30.08 14.06
N LYS A 15 19.91 31.18 13.32
CA LYS A 15 18.84 31.51 12.38
C LYS A 15 18.75 30.52 11.23
N GLU A 16 19.89 30.08 10.68
CA GLU A 16 19.94 29.02 9.67
C GLU A 16 19.39 27.70 10.19
N PHE A 17 19.78 27.32 11.41
CA PHE A 17 19.26 26.13 12.08
C PHE A 17 17.74 26.19 12.31
N GLU A 18 17.24 27.29 12.84
CA GLU A 18 15.80 27.49 13.05
C GLU A 18 15.03 27.44 11.71
N THR A 19 15.57 28.03 10.67
CA THR A 19 14.99 28.01 9.32
C THR A 19 14.96 26.57 8.75
N TYR A 20 16.06 25.85 8.89
CA TYR A 20 16.15 24.45 8.47
C TYR A 20 15.17 23.57 9.23
N PHE A 21 15.14 23.73 10.55
CA PHE A 21 14.26 22.93 11.41
C PHE A 21 12.78 23.19 11.13
N SER A 22 12.40 24.44 10.89
CA SER A 22 11.03 24.81 10.51
C SER A 22 10.62 24.17 9.19
N LYS A 23 11.49 24.15 8.18
CA LYS A 23 11.24 23.45 6.90
C LYS A 23 11.08 21.94 7.07
N VAL A 24 11.87 21.32 7.93
CA VAL A 24 11.77 19.88 8.22
C VAL A 24 10.43 19.54 8.90
N ILE A 25 9.99 20.39 9.86
CA ILE A 25 8.70 20.21 10.53
C ILE A 25 7.55 20.39 9.53
N GLU A 26 7.60 21.43 8.70
CA GLU A 26 6.57 21.71 7.71
C GLU A 26 6.44 20.54 6.73
N LYS A 27 7.56 20.06 6.19
CA LYS A 27 7.58 18.89 5.31
C LYS A 27 6.97 17.65 5.96
N LYS A 28 7.29 17.37 7.23
CA LYS A 28 6.69 16.24 7.96
C LYS A 28 5.18 16.39 8.15
N ARG A 29 4.70 17.61 8.37
CA ARG A 29 3.26 17.89 8.48
C ARG A 29 2.54 17.67 7.14
N GLU A 30 3.16 18.09 6.04
CA GLU A 30 2.62 17.86 4.69
C GLU A 30 2.58 16.36 4.35
N GLU A 31 3.64 15.61 4.67
CA GLU A 31 3.71 14.17 4.48
C GLU A 31 2.63 13.43 5.30
N GLU A 32 2.42 13.81 6.56
CA GLU A 32 1.39 13.21 7.40
C GLU A 32 -0.02 13.60 6.94
N ALA A 33 -0.24 14.83 6.51
CA ALA A 33 -1.52 15.28 5.96
C ALA A 33 -1.87 14.53 4.66
N GLU A 34 -0.90 14.31 3.77
CA GLU A 34 -1.12 13.53 2.54
C GLU A 34 -1.45 12.07 2.87
N LYS A 35 -0.74 11.46 3.81
CA LYS A 35 -1.01 10.09 4.27
C LYS A 35 -2.44 9.95 4.81
N GLU A 36 -2.88 10.86 5.70
CA GLU A 36 -4.23 10.83 6.25
C GLU A 36 -5.31 11.06 5.17
N LYS A 37 -5.03 11.90 4.19
CA LYS A 37 -5.90 12.14 3.04
C LYS A 37 -6.08 10.87 2.20
N VAL A 38 -4.97 10.22 1.80
CA VAL A 38 -5.00 8.98 1.00
C VAL A 38 -5.72 7.86 1.74
N LYS A 39 -5.49 7.74 3.04
CA LYS A 39 -6.20 6.81 3.93
C LYS A 39 -7.72 7.06 3.94
N ALA A 40 -8.12 8.31 4.11
CA ALA A 40 -9.54 8.70 4.09
C ALA A 40 -10.18 8.45 2.72
N GLU A 41 -9.48 8.71 1.63
CA GLU A 41 -9.94 8.42 0.26
C GLU A 41 -10.18 6.93 0.05
N LEU A 42 -9.26 6.05 0.50
CA LEU A 42 -9.41 4.59 0.42
C LEU A 42 -10.66 4.13 1.19
N LEU A 43 -10.81 4.55 2.45
CA LEU A 43 -11.94 4.14 3.28
C LEU A 43 -13.28 4.67 2.74
N THR A 44 -13.28 5.88 2.18
CA THR A 44 -14.46 6.45 1.52
C THR A 44 -14.84 5.65 0.29
N LEU A 45 -13.86 5.33 -0.56
CA LEU A 45 -14.07 4.51 -1.76
C LEU A 45 -14.66 3.13 -1.42
N ILE A 46 -14.14 2.47 -0.37
CA ILE A 46 -14.67 1.19 0.11
C ILE A 46 -16.12 1.36 0.55
N LYS A 47 -16.41 2.35 1.39
CA LYS A 47 -17.76 2.60 1.90
C LYS A 47 -18.77 2.87 0.78
N GLU A 48 -18.38 3.63 -0.23
CA GLU A 48 -19.25 3.96 -1.36
C GLU A 48 -19.52 2.76 -2.27
N LYS A 49 -18.55 1.87 -2.42
CA LYS A 49 -18.63 0.73 -3.35
C LYS A 49 -18.94 -0.61 -2.69
N GLU A 50 -18.98 -0.67 -1.35
CA GLU A 50 -19.19 -1.94 -0.62
C GLU A 50 -20.56 -2.58 -0.93
N ALA A 51 -21.58 -1.77 -1.22
CA ALA A 51 -22.89 -2.26 -1.59
C ALA A 51 -22.90 -3.03 -2.94
N ASP A 52 -21.95 -2.72 -3.83
CA ASP A 52 -21.79 -3.35 -5.14
C ASP A 52 -20.69 -4.45 -5.11
N ALA A 53 -20.13 -4.74 -3.93
CA ALA A 53 -19.10 -5.75 -3.79
C ALA A 53 -19.62 -7.15 -4.10
N VAL A 54 -18.83 -7.92 -4.84
CA VAL A 54 -19.08 -9.35 -5.03
C VAL A 54 -18.59 -10.07 -3.78
N VAL A 55 -19.49 -10.78 -3.10
CA VAL A 55 -19.16 -11.60 -1.92
C VAL A 55 -19.06 -13.06 -2.33
N LEU A 56 -17.89 -13.65 -2.17
CA LEU A 56 -17.67 -15.07 -2.48
C LEU A 56 -18.10 -15.97 -1.31
N PRO A 57 -18.37 -17.25 -1.55
CA PRO A 57 -18.78 -18.20 -0.49
C PRO A 57 -17.77 -18.31 0.67
N SER A 58 -16.50 -18.03 0.42
CA SER A 58 -15.43 -17.99 1.44
C SER A 58 -15.58 -16.83 2.44
N GLY A 59 -16.35 -15.78 2.09
CA GLY A 59 -16.47 -14.53 2.81
C GLY A 59 -15.58 -13.42 2.25
N LEU A 60 -14.76 -13.68 1.22
CA LEU A 60 -14.01 -12.67 0.52
C LEU A 60 -14.97 -11.67 -0.17
N LYS A 61 -14.79 -10.38 0.07
CA LYS A 61 -15.49 -9.32 -0.68
C LYS A 61 -14.54 -8.71 -1.70
N ILE A 62 -15.04 -8.53 -2.93
CA ILE A 62 -14.29 -8.00 -4.07
C ILE A 62 -14.98 -6.75 -4.59
N ILE A 63 -14.25 -5.64 -4.63
CA ILE A 63 -14.70 -4.37 -5.18
C ILE A 63 -13.87 -4.09 -6.43
N LYS A 64 -14.51 -3.97 -7.59
CA LYS A 64 -13.82 -3.59 -8.84
C LYS A 64 -13.65 -2.08 -8.90
N ILE A 65 -12.39 -1.62 -9.01
CA ILE A 65 -12.05 -0.19 -9.07
C ILE A 65 -11.39 0.23 -10.39
N GLY A 66 -11.01 -0.74 -11.23
CA GLY A 66 -10.52 -0.52 -12.59
C GLY A 66 -10.86 -1.68 -13.48
N GLU A 67 -11.26 -1.37 -14.72
CA GLU A 67 -11.64 -2.35 -15.75
C GLU A 67 -10.47 -2.60 -16.68
N GLY A 68 -10.12 -3.88 -16.86
CA GLY A 68 -9.10 -4.33 -17.78
C GLY A 68 -9.63 -4.68 -19.17
N THR A 69 -8.88 -5.53 -19.85
CA THR A 69 -9.17 -5.92 -21.25
C THR A 69 -10.29 -6.97 -21.39
N GLY A 70 -10.74 -7.54 -20.29
CA GLY A 70 -11.65 -8.68 -20.27
C GLY A 70 -10.99 -10.02 -20.62
N LYS A 71 -9.70 -10.02 -20.99
CA LYS A 71 -8.94 -11.24 -21.28
C LYS A 71 -8.43 -11.88 -20.00
N LYS A 72 -8.86 -13.09 -19.72
CA LYS A 72 -8.46 -13.85 -18.54
C LYS A 72 -7.09 -14.48 -18.72
N PRO A 73 -6.18 -14.41 -17.71
CA PRO A 73 -4.94 -15.16 -17.74
C PRO A 73 -5.19 -16.66 -17.81
N VAL A 74 -4.24 -17.39 -18.37
CA VAL A 74 -4.30 -18.85 -18.43
C VAL A 74 -3.88 -19.44 -17.08
N ILE A 75 -4.67 -20.36 -16.55
CA ILE A 75 -4.32 -21.09 -15.32
C ILE A 75 -2.96 -21.78 -15.48
N GLY A 76 -2.08 -21.61 -14.52
CA GLY A 76 -0.70 -22.09 -14.53
C GLY A 76 0.31 -21.12 -15.16
N SER A 77 -0.14 -20.00 -15.72
CA SER A 77 0.76 -18.94 -16.19
C SER A 77 1.25 -18.05 -15.04
N LYS A 78 2.22 -17.20 -15.34
CA LYS A 78 2.64 -16.09 -14.46
C LYS A 78 1.98 -14.79 -14.92
N VAL A 79 1.56 -13.99 -13.96
CA VAL A 79 1.04 -12.64 -14.17
C VAL A 79 1.88 -11.64 -13.39
N ASN A 80 2.10 -10.46 -13.95
CA ASN A 80 2.80 -9.39 -13.26
C ASN A 80 1.80 -8.55 -12.44
N VAL A 81 2.02 -8.46 -11.14
CA VAL A 81 1.06 -7.89 -10.19
C VAL A 81 1.68 -6.71 -9.45
N TYR A 82 0.96 -5.60 -9.43
CA TYR A 82 1.11 -4.59 -8.38
C TYR A 82 0.12 -4.87 -7.26
N TYR A 83 0.59 -4.69 -6.02
CA TYR A 83 -0.27 -4.79 -4.85
C TYR A 83 0.01 -3.69 -3.83
N ALA A 84 -0.99 -3.41 -3.03
CA ALA A 84 -0.86 -2.66 -1.80
C ALA A 84 -1.72 -3.32 -0.72
N GLY A 85 -1.12 -3.58 0.44
CA GLY A 85 -1.79 -4.19 1.58
C GLY A 85 -1.99 -3.18 2.70
N TYR A 86 -3.23 -3.09 3.19
CA TYR A 86 -3.63 -2.17 4.25
C TYR A 86 -4.33 -2.93 5.38
N PHE A 87 -4.23 -2.39 6.58
CA PHE A 87 -5.11 -2.75 7.67
C PHE A 87 -6.52 -2.18 7.45
N GLU A 88 -7.52 -2.68 8.18
CA GLU A 88 -8.88 -2.12 8.14
C GLU A 88 -8.94 -0.62 8.43
N THR A 89 -7.98 -0.11 9.19
CA THR A 89 -7.83 1.32 9.45
C THR A 89 -7.46 2.14 8.21
N GLY A 90 -7.09 1.49 7.10
CA GLY A 90 -6.56 2.13 5.90
C GLY A 90 -5.07 2.42 5.95
N ASP A 91 -4.37 2.03 7.03
CA ASP A 91 -2.92 2.20 7.13
C ASP A 91 -2.19 1.18 6.27
N LEU A 92 -1.33 1.66 5.37
CA LEU A 92 -0.51 0.81 4.50
C LEU A 92 0.52 0.05 5.32
N PHE A 93 0.59 -1.29 5.18
CA PHE A 93 1.67 -2.09 5.78
C PHE A 93 2.73 -2.51 4.76
N ASP A 94 2.37 -2.76 3.49
CA ASP A 94 3.31 -3.08 2.42
C ASP A 94 2.75 -2.78 1.03
N SER A 95 3.63 -2.45 0.08
CA SER A 95 3.28 -2.29 -1.34
C SER A 95 4.51 -2.43 -2.22
N ASN A 96 4.35 -3.02 -3.40
CA ASN A 96 5.32 -2.93 -4.48
C ASN A 96 4.95 -1.84 -5.51
N ASN A 97 3.96 -1.00 -5.24
CA ASN A 97 3.68 0.19 -6.04
C ASN A 97 4.39 1.40 -5.41
N ARG A 98 5.34 1.97 -6.15
CA ARG A 98 6.18 3.08 -5.70
C ARG A 98 5.37 4.31 -5.31
N GLU A 99 4.38 4.67 -6.12
CA GLU A 99 3.55 5.86 -5.88
C GLU A 99 2.71 5.70 -4.61
N ILE A 100 2.10 4.53 -4.43
CA ILE A 100 1.34 4.21 -3.22
C ILE A 100 2.25 4.26 -1.98
N ALA A 101 3.45 3.67 -2.06
CA ALA A 101 4.41 3.70 -0.96
C ALA A 101 4.82 5.14 -0.62
N MET A 102 5.05 6.01 -1.61
CA MET A 102 5.39 7.42 -1.41
C MET A 102 4.27 8.19 -0.71
N LYS A 103 3.04 8.10 -1.21
CA LYS A 103 1.86 8.80 -0.65
C LYS A 103 1.53 8.38 0.78
N ASN A 104 1.85 7.15 1.14
CA ASN A 104 1.63 6.60 2.48
C ASN A 104 2.86 6.71 3.40
N GLY A 105 3.92 7.43 3.00
CA GLY A 105 5.14 7.60 3.81
C GLY A 105 5.91 6.30 4.06
N LYS A 106 5.75 5.29 3.20
CA LYS A 106 6.38 3.96 3.28
C LYS A 106 7.45 3.73 2.20
N TYR A 107 7.81 4.78 1.46
CA TYR A 107 8.85 4.67 0.44
C TYR A 107 10.23 4.40 1.07
N ASP A 108 10.93 3.43 0.53
CA ASP A 108 12.30 3.06 0.90
C ASP A 108 13.22 3.11 -0.33
N LYS A 109 14.20 4.02 -0.31
CA LYS A 109 15.16 4.20 -1.39
C LYS A 109 16.03 2.95 -1.63
N ARG A 110 16.33 2.16 -0.59
CA ARG A 110 17.11 0.92 -0.75
C ARG A 110 16.30 -0.12 -1.49
N ARG A 111 15.02 -0.26 -1.13
CA ARG A 111 14.07 -1.13 -1.83
C ARG A 111 13.92 -0.71 -3.30
N ASP A 112 13.82 0.59 -3.58
CA ASP A 112 13.75 1.13 -4.95
C ASP A 112 15.00 0.81 -5.77
N ASN A 113 16.19 1.00 -5.20
CA ASN A 113 17.46 0.64 -5.84
C ASN A 113 17.58 -0.87 -6.16
N MET A 114 16.88 -1.71 -5.42
CA MET A 114 16.81 -3.17 -5.63
C MET A 114 15.62 -3.59 -6.50
N ARG A 115 14.94 -2.64 -7.17
CA ARG A 115 13.75 -2.85 -7.99
C ARG A 115 12.57 -3.46 -7.20
N GLY A 116 12.51 -3.23 -5.90
CA GLY A 116 11.47 -3.75 -5.02
C GLY A 116 10.09 -3.08 -5.18
N TYR A 117 10.00 -2.10 -6.10
CA TYR A 117 8.74 -1.47 -6.54
C TYR A 117 8.38 -1.83 -7.98
N ASP A 118 9.03 -2.82 -8.58
CA ASP A 118 8.59 -3.39 -9.85
C ASP A 118 7.40 -4.34 -9.62
N ALA A 119 6.59 -4.54 -10.65
CA ALA A 119 5.55 -5.57 -10.63
C ALA A 119 6.15 -6.96 -10.40
N ILE A 120 5.54 -7.75 -9.54
CA ILE A 120 6.04 -9.07 -9.15
C ILE A 120 5.35 -10.15 -9.98
N PRO A 121 6.12 -11.07 -10.61
CA PRO A 121 5.55 -12.24 -11.26
C PRO A 121 4.95 -13.19 -10.21
N MET A 122 3.65 -13.44 -10.30
CA MET A 122 2.90 -14.35 -9.42
C MET A 122 2.29 -15.48 -10.24
N ASP A 123 2.20 -16.67 -9.63
CA ASP A 123 1.53 -17.81 -10.27
C ASP A 123 0.02 -17.59 -10.29
N TYR A 124 -0.57 -17.56 -11.48
CA TYR A 124 -2.01 -17.51 -11.67
C TYR A 124 -2.57 -18.94 -11.60
N SER A 125 -2.65 -19.46 -10.37
CA SER A 125 -2.98 -20.87 -10.11
C SER A 125 -3.66 -21.05 -8.76
N PRO A 126 -4.61 -22.01 -8.64
CA PRO A 126 -5.15 -22.42 -7.35
C PRO A 126 -4.08 -22.92 -6.35
N ASP A 127 -2.95 -23.41 -6.85
CA ASP A 127 -1.83 -23.90 -6.04
C ASP A 127 -0.79 -22.83 -5.69
N ALA A 128 -1.03 -21.56 -6.10
CA ALA A 128 -0.12 -20.45 -5.78
C ALA A 128 0.09 -20.31 -4.27
N ARG A 129 1.35 -20.07 -3.87
CA ARG A 129 1.74 -19.87 -2.46
C ARG A 129 1.44 -18.45 -2.00
N LEU A 130 0.16 -18.12 -1.90
CA LEU A 130 -0.38 -16.84 -1.47
C LEU A 130 -1.40 -17.10 -0.34
N ILE A 131 -1.67 -16.07 0.47
CA ILE A 131 -2.78 -16.18 1.44
C ILE A 131 -4.09 -16.44 0.69
N PRO A 132 -5.01 -17.22 1.28
CA PRO A 132 -6.20 -17.73 0.58
C PRO A 132 -7.03 -16.63 -0.11
N GLY A 133 -7.33 -15.54 0.60
CA GLY A 133 -8.13 -14.44 0.05
C GLY A 133 -7.46 -13.69 -1.10
N PHE A 134 -6.14 -13.49 -1.03
CA PHE A 134 -5.38 -12.86 -2.11
C PHE A 134 -5.41 -13.75 -3.37
N LYS A 135 -5.14 -15.05 -3.21
CA LYS A 135 -5.18 -16.03 -4.30
C LYS A 135 -6.57 -16.12 -4.94
N GLU A 136 -7.60 -16.22 -4.13
CA GLU A 136 -8.98 -16.30 -4.59
C GLU A 136 -9.36 -15.04 -5.39
N GLY A 137 -9.00 -13.84 -4.89
CA GLY A 137 -9.20 -12.57 -5.58
C GLY A 137 -8.41 -12.47 -6.89
N LEU A 138 -7.12 -12.86 -6.88
CA LEU A 138 -6.27 -12.85 -8.08
C LEU A 138 -6.88 -13.69 -9.21
N LEU A 139 -7.45 -14.85 -8.89
CA LEU A 139 -8.08 -15.75 -9.86
C LEU A 139 -9.40 -15.20 -10.45
N GLN A 140 -9.99 -14.15 -9.86
CA GLN A 140 -11.15 -13.46 -10.45
C GLN A 140 -10.74 -12.41 -11.49
N MET A 141 -9.48 -11.97 -11.52
CA MET A 141 -9.01 -10.86 -12.34
C MET A 141 -8.79 -11.23 -13.81
N ASN A 142 -9.01 -10.26 -14.67
CA ASN A 142 -8.52 -10.24 -16.05
C ASN A 142 -7.26 -9.35 -16.14
N TYR A 143 -6.53 -9.43 -17.25
CA TYR A 143 -5.42 -8.49 -17.51
C TYR A 143 -5.93 -7.04 -17.51
N GLY A 144 -5.21 -6.18 -16.80
CA GLY A 144 -5.53 -4.77 -16.63
C GLY A 144 -6.59 -4.47 -15.57
N ASP A 145 -7.23 -5.49 -14.96
CA ASP A 145 -8.16 -5.26 -13.86
C ASP A 145 -7.45 -4.71 -12.62
N LYS A 146 -8.17 -3.83 -11.91
CA LYS A 146 -7.78 -3.36 -10.59
C LYS A 146 -8.91 -3.63 -9.59
N LEU A 147 -8.59 -4.34 -8.52
CA LEU A 147 -9.55 -4.75 -7.48
C LEU A 147 -9.11 -4.30 -6.10
N LEU A 148 -10.09 -4.02 -5.24
CA LEU A 148 -9.93 -4.05 -3.79
C LEU A 148 -10.50 -5.37 -3.26
N LEU A 149 -9.72 -6.05 -2.43
CA LEU A 149 -10.09 -7.27 -1.73
C LEU A 149 -10.23 -6.96 -0.25
N LEU A 150 -11.41 -7.17 0.32
CA LEU A 150 -11.62 -7.12 1.77
C LEU A 150 -11.50 -8.56 2.28
N ILE A 151 -10.38 -8.86 2.91
CA ILE A 151 -9.96 -10.22 3.27
C ILE A 151 -10.17 -10.42 4.77
N PRO A 152 -11.17 -11.20 5.20
CA PRO A 152 -11.31 -11.55 6.60
C PRO A 152 -10.10 -12.37 7.07
N SER A 153 -9.78 -12.29 8.36
CA SER A 153 -8.53 -12.83 8.92
C SER A 153 -8.30 -14.31 8.61
N HIS A 154 -9.37 -15.14 8.58
CA HIS A 154 -9.26 -16.56 8.24
C HIS A 154 -8.85 -16.85 6.80
N LEU A 155 -8.98 -15.89 5.89
CA LEU A 155 -8.48 -15.92 4.51
C LEU A 155 -7.15 -15.15 4.35
N GLY A 156 -6.67 -14.53 5.43
CA GLY A 156 -5.40 -13.85 5.54
C GLY A 156 -4.37 -14.66 6.33
N TYR A 157 -3.88 -14.06 7.41
CA TYR A 157 -2.85 -14.66 8.28
C TYR A 157 -3.42 -15.31 9.55
N GLY A 158 -4.75 -15.27 9.75
CA GLY A 158 -5.46 -15.96 10.83
C GLY A 158 -5.01 -15.57 12.24
N GLU A 159 -5.11 -16.52 13.15
CA GLU A 159 -4.77 -16.34 14.57
C GLU A 159 -3.27 -16.12 14.83
N GLN A 160 -2.41 -16.48 13.90
CA GLN A 160 -0.96 -16.34 14.06
C GLN A 160 -0.44 -14.97 13.62
N GLY A 161 -1.16 -14.26 12.72
CA GLY A 161 -0.64 -13.05 12.10
C GLY A 161 0.58 -13.32 11.23
N SER A 162 1.41 -12.29 11.01
CA SER A 162 2.66 -12.40 10.26
C SER A 162 3.75 -11.52 10.83
N GLY A 163 4.75 -12.15 11.43
CA GLY A 163 5.89 -11.46 12.05
C GLY A 163 5.44 -10.39 13.05
N ASN A 164 6.15 -9.26 13.05
CA ASN A 164 5.79 -8.09 13.88
C ASN A 164 4.93 -7.07 13.12
N VAL A 165 4.49 -7.40 11.91
CA VAL A 165 3.77 -6.45 11.02
C VAL A 165 2.27 -6.66 11.08
N ILE A 166 1.81 -7.90 10.94
CA ILE A 166 0.38 -8.21 10.89
C ILE A 166 -0.02 -8.92 12.19
N PRO A 167 -0.87 -8.27 13.02
CA PRO A 167 -1.31 -8.85 14.28
C PRO A 167 -2.23 -10.06 14.06
N PRO A 168 -2.39 -10.90 15.09
CA PRO A 168 -3.38 -11.97 15.09
C PRO A 168 -4.81 -11.47 14.79
N ASN A 169 -5.53 -12.24 13.99
CA ASN A 169 -6.93 -11.98 13.62
C ASN A 169 -7.17 -10.64 12.90
N ALA A 170 -6.16 -10.10 12.23
CA ALA A 170 -6.33 -8.87 11.45
C ALA A 170 -7.06 -9.14 10.15
N ASP A 171 -8.16 -8.46 9.92
CA ASP A 171 -8.76 -8.31 8.60
C ASP A 171 -7.92 -7.35 7.78
N LEU A 172 -7.79 -7.63 6.48
CA LEU A 172 -6.89 -6.92 5.59
C LEU A 172 -7.62 -6.38 4.36
N ILE A 173 -7.09 -5.29 3.83
CA ILE A 173 -7.50 -4.76 2.54
C ILE A 173 -6.31 -4.91 1.60
N PHE A 174 -6.53 -5.48 0.40
CA PHE A 174 -5.52 -5.50 -0.65
C PHE A 174 -6.04 -4.82 -1.91
N GLU A 175 -5.27 -3.89 -2.42
CA GLU A 175 -5.41 -3.40 -3.79
C GLU A 175 -4.53 -4.24 -4.69
N LEU A 176 -5.10 -4.79 -5.78
CA LEU A 176 -4.40 -5.60 -6.77
C LEU A 176 -4.59 -5.03 -8.17
N GLU A 177 -3.54 -5.07 -8.96
CA GLU A 177 -3.56 -4.76 -10.39
C GLU A 177 -2.74 -5.78 -11.15
N ILE A 178 -3.35 -6.45 -12.15
CA ILE A 178 -2.62 -7.31 -13.09
C ILE A 178 -2.26 -6.50 -14.33
N LEU A 179 -0.97 -6.47 -14.65
CA LEU A 179 -0.48 -5.84 -15.88
C LEU A 179 -0.74 -6.73 -17.10
N GLU A 180 -0.86 -6.09 -18.27
CA GLU A 180 -0.89 -6.77 -19.57
C GLU A 180 0.45 -7.38 -19.94
#